data_3fe4796283b045db60e440d53ebd6934
#
_entry.id   3fe4796283b045db60e440d53ebd6934
#
_cell.length_a   1.000
_cell.length_b   1.000
_cell.length_c   1.000
_cell.angle_alpha   90.00
_cell.angle_beta   90.00
_cell.angle_gamma   90.00
#
_symmetry.space_group_name_H-M   'P 1'
#
loop_
_entity.id
_entity.type
_entity.pdbx_description
1 polymer ?
#
loop_
_entity_poly.entity_id
_entity_poly.type
_entity_poly.pdbx_seq_one_letter_code
_entity_poly.pdbx_strand_id
1 'polypeptide(L)'
;MKPAFNPSEFIVYTDGSCHTQKRFGAWVAIILYKGSEITLQGSEPNTTHHRMELLAVINAINYVCNNTSGKIVLQIFTDSQYVVGLPAREHKLSTTHFLTKSGRTLQHADLVKSFFQLLEMHSIVLHKVKAHQSTNEAINYNELADQLARGIVRAAVQ
;
A
#
# COMPACT_ATOMS: atom_id res chain seq x y z
N MET A 1 -31.37 -8.13 14.40
CA MET A 1 -30.57 -6.92 14.51
C MET A 1 -29.55 -6.88 13.38
N LYS A 2 -29.64 -5.90 12.49
CA LYS A 2 -28.65 -5.74 11.44
C LYS A 2 -27.33 -5.35 12.12
N PRO A 3 -26.18 -5.94 11.71
CA PRO A 3 -24.90 -5.46 12.22
C PRO A 3 -24.78 -3.98 11.94
N ALA A 4 -24.34 -3.21 12.93
CA ALA A 4 -24.13 -1.79 12.73
C ALA A 4 -23.13 -1.59 11.60
N PHE A 5 -23.61 -1.06 10.49
CA PHE A 5 -22.74 -0.71 9.38
C PHE A 5 -21.81 0.40 9.83
N ASN A 6 -20.51 0.13 9.87
CA ASN A 6 -19.55 1.16 10.21
C ASN A 6 -19.34 2.07 8.99
N PRO A 7 -19.93 3.30 9.00
CA PRO A 7 -19.86 4.16 7.81
C PRO A 7 -18.46 4.66 7.50
N SER A 8 -17.49 4.41 8.38
CA SER A 8 -16.11 4.85 8.22
C SER A 8 -15.18 3.75 7.74
N GLU A 9 -15.71 2.60 7.30
CA GLU A 9 -14.89 1.50 6.81
C GLU A 9 -14.63 1.62 5.32
N PHE A 10 -13.34 1.52 4.98
CA PHE A 10 -12.85 1.59 3.60
C PHE A 10 -12.17 0.29 3.23
N ILE A 11 -12.38 -0.16 2.00
CA ILE A 11 -11.68 -1.31 1.43
C ILE A 11 -10.70 -0.77 0.39
N VAL A 12 -9.42 -1.16 0.52
CA VAL A 12 -8.36 -0.63 -0.32
C VAL A 12 -7.56 -1.78 -0.92
N TYR A 13 -7.30 -1.71 -2.21
CA TYR A 13 -6.43 -2.63 -2.92
C TYR A 13 -5.22 -1.86 -3.42
N THR A 14 -4.01 -2.34 -3.11
CA THR A 14 -2.78 -1.65 -3.47
C THR A 14 -1.82 -2.57 -4.20
N ASP A 15 -1.03 -2.00 -5.10
CA ASP A 15 0.06 -2.70 -5.75
C ASP A 15 1.15 -1.72 -6.18
N GLY A 16 2.36 -2.25 -6.35
CA GLY A 16 3.50 -1.52 -6.87
C GLY A 16 4.19 -2.34 -7.94
N SER A 17 4.75 -1.67 -8.92
CA SER A 17 5.50 -2.28 -10.01
C SER A 17 6.77 -1.50 -10.26
N CYS A 18 7.85 -2.18 -10.62
CA CYS A 18 9.12 -1.54 -10.91
C CYS A 18 9.86 -2.27 -12.02
N HIS A 19 10.36 -1.52 -12.98
CA HIS A 19 11.26 -2.06 -14.00
C HIS A 19 12.67 -2.08 -13.40
N THR A 20 13.20 -3.27 -13.16
CA THR A 20 14.43 -3.44 -12.38
C THR A 20 15.65 -2.82 -13.04
N GLN A 21 15.79 -2.92 -14.37
CA GLN A 21 16.94 -2.38 -15.09
C GLN A 21 16.89 -0.86 -15.20
N LYS A 22 15.74 -0.31 -15.56
CA LYS A 22 15.57 1.15 -15.69
C LYS A 22 15.24 1.84 -14.38
N ARG A 23 14.96 1.06 -13.33
CA ARG A 23 14.66 1.53 -11.98
C ARG A 23 13.52 2.55 -11.95
N PHE A 24 12.58 2.42 -12.86
CA PHE A 24 11.36 3.22 -12.90
C PHE A 24 10.20 2.40 -12.34
N GLY A 25 9.43 3.00 -11.46
CA GLY A 25 8.33 2.29 -10.82
C GLY A 25 7.05 3.10 -10.75
N ALA A 26 5.97 2.39 -10.48
CA ALA A 26 4.64 2.97 -10.31
C ALA A 26 3.91 2.27 -9.16
N TRP A 27 2.98 2.99 -8.56
CA TRP A 27 2.11 2.47 -7.52
C TRP A 27 0.66 2.82 -7.84
N VAL A 28 -0.25 1.95 -7.41
CA VAL A 28 -1.70 2.13 -7.60
C VAL A 28 -2.41 1.75 -6.30
N ALA A 29 -3.41 2.54 -5.92
CA ALA A 29 -4.33 2.24 -4.84
C ALA A 29 -5.76 2.43 -5.32
N ILE A 30 -6.60 1.42 -5.13
CA ILE A 30 -8.04 1.45 -5.46
C ILE A 30 -8.80 1.46 -4.15
N ILE A 31 -9.56 2.51 -3.92
CA ILE A 31 -10.31 2.73 -2.67
C ILE A 31 -11.79 2.58 -2.94
N LEU A 32 -12.43 1.67 -2.19
CA LEU A 32 -13.86 1.41 -2.30
C LEU A 32 -14.56 1.91 -1.03
N TYR A 33 -15.59 2.73 -1.22
CA TYR A 33 -16.38 3.25 -0.11
C TYR A 33 -17.81 3.53 -0.56
N LYS A 34 -18.78 2.85 0.05
CA LYS A 34 -20.22 3.05 -0.19
C LYS A 34 -20.59 3.10 -1.69
N GLY A 35 -20.06 2.15 -2.45
CA GLY A 35 -20.34 2.05 -3.89
C GLY A 35 -19.52 3.00 -4.76
N SER A 36 -18.71 3.88 -4.16
CA SER A 36 -17.77 4.72 -4.91
C SER A 36 -16.42 4.03 -5.04
N GLU A 37 -15.78 4.24 -6.17
CA GLU A 37 -14.46 3.69 -6.48
C GLU A 37 -13.54 4.83 -6.85
N ILE A 38 -12.40 4.92 -6.16
CA ILE A 38 -11.40 5.96 -6.39
C ILE A 38 -10.07 5.28 -6.65
N THR A 39 -9.40 5.67 -7.74
CA THR A 39 -8.08 5.15 -8.07
C THR A 39 -7.05 6.26 -7.90
N LEU A 40 -6.05 5.98 -7.06
CA LEU A 40 -4.86 6.83 -6.91
C LEU A 40 -3.70 6.14 -7.61
N GLN A 41 -2.82 6.92 -8.21
CA GLN A 41 -1.63 6.37 -8.85
C GLN A 41 -0.49 7.38 -8.86
N GLY A 42 0.71 6.86 -8.94
CA GLY A 42 1.91 7.68 -9.07
C GLY A 42 3.06 6.87 -9.64
N SER A 43 4.12 7.56 -10.00
CA SER A 43 5.32 6.93 -10.55
C SER A 43 6.54 7.76 -10.18
N GLU A 44 7.70 7.12 -10.14
CA GLU A 44 8.95 7.82 -9.88
C GLU A 44 10.15 7.08 -10.50
N PRO A 45 11.19 7.83 -10.87
CA PRO A 45 12.45 7.23 -11.31
C PRO A 45 13.31 6.82 -10.10
N ASN A 46 14.35 6.04 -10.35
CA ASN A 46 15.34 5.63 -9.35
C ASN A 46 14.71 5.02 -8.10
N THR A 47 13.78 4.11 -8.31
CA THR A 47 12.97 3.54 -7.24
C THR A 47 13.13 2.02 -7.17
N THR A 48 12.45 1.41 -6.21
CA THR A 48 12.44 -0.03 -6.00
C THR A 48 11.01 -0.55 -5.95
N HIS A 49 10.85 -1.85 -6.13
CA HIS A 49 9.56 -2.51 -6.03
C HIS A 49 8.94 -2.31 -4.63
N HIS A 50 9.73 -2.54 -3.58
CA HIS A 50 9.27 -2.38 -2.19
C HIS A 50 8.80 -0.95 -1.89
N ARG A 51 9.52 0.06 -2.42
CA ARG A 51 9.14 1.45 -2.24
C ARG A 51 7.78 1.73 -2.89
N MET A 52 7.54 1.20 -4.08
CA MET A 52 6.27 1.38 -4.78
C MET A 52 5.11 0.72 -4.03
N GLU A 53 5.32 -0.48 -3.51
CA GLU A 53 4.32 -1.17 -2.70
C GLU A 53 3.95 -0.38 -1.44
N LEU A 54 4.95 0.17 -0.75
CA LEU A 54 4.73 0.94 0.47
C LEU A 54 4.09 2.30 0.20
N LEU A 55 4.51 2.98 -0.88
CA LEU A 55 3.91 4.26 -1.28
C LEU A 55 2.42 4.11 -1.63
N ALA A 56 2.03 3.03 -2.27
CA ALA A 56 0.62 2.77 -2.57
C ALA A 56 -0.22 2.77 -1.29
N VAL A 57 0.26 2.08 -0.26
CA VAL A 57 -0.43 1.98 1.03
C VAL A 57 -0.46 3.34 1.75
N ILE A 58 0.68 4.01 1.86
CA ILE A 58 0.78 5.31 2.55
C ILE A 58 -0.11 6.35 1.88
N ASN A 59 -0.09 6.43 0.56
CA ASN A 59 -0.91 7.39 -0.17
C ASN A 59 -2.40 7.10 -0.03
N ALA A 60 -2.80 5.83 0.00
CA ALA A 60 -4.19 5.45 0.24
C ALA A 60 -4.65 5.91 1.63
N ILE A 61 -3.86 5.62 2.66
CA ILE A 61 -4.18 6.02 4.03
C ILE A 61 -4.31 7.54 4.14
N ASN A 62 -3.33 8.28 3.62
CA ASN A 62 -3.35 9.74 3.67
C ASN A 62 -4.54 10.34 2.92
N TYR A 63 -4.89 9.77 1.76
CA TYR A 63 -6.06 10.24 1.01
C TYR A 63 -7.34 10.07 1.83
N VAL A 64 -7.55 8.89 2.42
CA VAL A 64 -8.73 8.63 3.23
C VAL A 64 -8.76 9.57 4.45
N CYS A 65 -7.64 9.73 5.15
CA CYS A 65 -7.55 10.61 6.32
C CYS A 65 -7.83 12.07 5.99
N ASN A 66 -7.38 12.55 4.83
CA ASN A 66 -7.56 13.94 4.41
C ASN A 66 -8.96 14.23 3.90
N ASN A 67 -9.73 13.21 3.52
CA ASN A 67 -11.05 13.37 2.95
C ASN A 67 -12.18 12.87 3.85
N THR A 68 -11.87 12.48 5.08
CA THR A 68 -12.87 12.02 6.06
C THR A 68 -12.57 12.65 7.42
N SER A 69 -13.60 12.75 8.24
CA SER A 69 -13.48 13.19 9.64
C SER A 69 -13.84 12.03 10.57
N GLY A 70 -13.24 12.03 11.77
CA GLY A 70 -13.48 11.01 12.79
C GLY A 70 -12.61 9.76 12.60
N LYS A 71 -12.97 8.70 13.34
CA LYS A 71 -12.25 7.44 13.27
C LYS A 71 -12.56 6.72 11.96
N ILE A 72 -11.51 6.25 11.32
CA ILE A 72 -11.61 5.46 10.09
C ILE A 72 -11.05 4.06 10.32
N VAL A 73 -11.60 3.09 9.60
CA VAL A 73 -11.09 1.73 9.54
C VAL A 73 -10.76 1.43 8.09
N LEU A 74 -9.52 1.04 7.84
CA LEU A 74 -9.08 0.64 6.50
C LEU A 74 -8.76 -0.85 6.48
N GLN A 75 -9.40 -1.55 5.55
CA GLN A 75 -9.07 -2.93 5.21
C GLN A 75 -8.21 -2.87 3.95
N ILE A 76 -6.91 -3.11 4.08
CA ILE A 76 -5.96 -2.96 2.96
C ILE A 76 -5.53 -4.34 2.48
N PHE A 77 -5.77 -4.60 1.19
CA PHE A 77 -5.41 -5.84 0.52
C PHE A 77 -4.21 -5.60 -0.38
N THR A 78 -3.15 -6.35 -0.16
CA THR A 78 -1.89 -6.25 -0.91
C THR A 78 -1.26 -7.64 -1.08
N ASP A 79 -0.56 -7.87 -2.19
CA ASP A 79 0.22 -9.09 -2.37
C ASP A 79 1.66 -8.95 -1.83
N SER A 80 2.00 -7.79 -1.28
CA SER A 80 3.34 -7.48 -0.80
C SER A 80 3.64 -8.10 0.57
N GLN A 81 4.47 -9.12 0.60
CA GLN A 81 4.97 -9.68 1.85
C GLN A 81 5.79 -8.66 2.63
N TYR A 82 6.50 -7.78 1.92
CA TYR A 82 7.26 -6.69 2.53
C TYR A 82 6.36 -5.79 3.38
N VAL A 83 5.27 -5.28 2.80
CA VAL A 83 4.35 -4.37 3.51
C VAL A 83 3.68 -5.07 4.67
N VAL A 84 3.13 -6.26 4.44
CA VAL A 84 2.40 -7.03 5.48
C VAL A 84 3.33 -7.41 6.63
N GLY A 85 4.60 -7.63 6.35
CA GLY A 85 5.59 -8.02 7.35
C GLY A 85 6.17 -6.86 8.17
N LEU A 86 5.98 -5.61 7.76
CA LEU A 86 6.58 -4.47 8.44
C LEU A 86 6.10 -4.29 9.89
N PRO A 87 4.79 -4.40 10.21
CA PRO A 87 4.35 -4.20 11.60
C PRO A 87 5.06 -5.09 12.61
N ALA A 88 5.34 -6.34 12.26
CA ALA A 88 6.06 -7.27 13.14
C ALA A 88 7.53 -6.87 13.36
N ARG A 89 8.08 -6.02 12.49
CA ARG A 89 9.47 -5.56 12.58
C ARG A 89 9.62 -4.23 13.32
N GLU A 90 8.51 -3.59 13.69
CA GLU A 90 8.53 -2.23 14.25
C GLU A 90 9.42 -2.14 15.49
N HIS A 91 9.25 -3.03 16.46
CA HIS A 91 10.03 -3.00 17.70
C HIS A 91 11.52 -3.12 17.41
N LYS A 92 11.92 -4.10 16.60
CA LYS A 92 13.33 -4.32 16.26
C LYS A 92 13.93 -3.12 15.53
N LEU A 93 13.20 -2.57 14.55
CA LEU A 93 13.67 -1.43 13.78
C LEU A 93 13.81 -0.19 14.66
N SER A 94 12.88 0.05 15.58
CA SER A 94 12.97 1.16 16.51
C SER A 94 14.15 1.04 17.45
N THR A 95 14.43 -0.16 17.98
CA THR A 95 15.55 -0.39 18.89
C THR A 95 16.92 -0.25 18.21
N THR A 96 17.00 -0.52 16.91
CA THR A 96 18.21 -0.34 16.12
C THR A 96 18.30 1.04 15.48
N HIS A 97 17.40 1.96 15.82
CA HIS A 97 17.31 3.31 15.25
C HIS A 97 17.24 3.30 13.71
N PHE A 98 16.57 2.29 13.15
CA PHE A 98 16.43 2.11 11.70
C PHE A 98 17.79 1.99 10.99
N LEU A 99 18.76 1.39 11.66
CA LEU A 99 20.06 1.07 11.07
C LEU A 99 20.15 -0.41 10.73
N THR A 100 20.90 -0.70 9.68
CA THR A 100 21.22 -2.09 9.32
C THR A 100 22.34 -2.62 10.22
N LYS A 101 22.63 -3.93 10.14
CA LYS A 101 23.73 -4.55 10.89
C LYS A 101 25.08 -3.89 10.60
N SER A 102 25.26 -3.34 9.39
CA SER A 102 26.48 -2.63 9.00
C SER A 102 26.52 -1.17 9.42
N GLY A 103 25.51 -0.68 10.15
CA GLY A 103 25.43 0.70 10.63
C GLY A 103 24.92 1.70 9.60
N ARG A 104 24.44 1.23 8.46
CA ARG A 104 23.84 2.10 7.43
C ARG A 104 22.37 2.34 7.72
N THR A 105 21.85 3.50 7.29
CA THR A 105 20.41 3.76 7.36
C THR A 105 19.64 2.73 6.57
N LEU A 106 18.57 2.22 7.17
CA LEU A 106 17.67 1.27 6.49
C LEU A 106 17.10 1.91 5.22
N GLN A 107 17.05 1.13 4.14
CA GLN A 107 16.44 1.59 2.89
C GLN A 107 14.98 1.97 3.12
N HIS A 108 14.58 3.13 2.64
CA HIS A 108 13.22 3.68 2.79
C HIS A 108 12.82 3.96 4.26
N ALA A 109 13.79 4.22 5.14
CA ALA A 109 13.54 4.45 6.56
C ALA A 109 12.45 5.51 6.80
N ASP A 110 12.45 6.61 6.06
CA ASP A 110 11.47 7.68 6.23
C ASP A 110 10.04 7.21 5.93
N LEU A 111 9.87 6.43 4.87
CA LEU A 111 8.56 5.85 4.52
C LEU A 111 8.11 4.83 5.56
N VAL A 112 9.02 3.99 6.03
CA VAL A 112 8.71 2.98 7.04
C VAL A 112 8.27 3.65 8.34
N LYS A 113 8.97 4.71 8.77
CA LYS A 113 8.58 5.50 9.95
C LYS A 113 7.21 6.12 9.78
N SER A 114 6.92 6.72 8.63
CA SER A 114 5.61 7.30 8.33
C SER A 114 4.51 6.25 8.38
N PHE A 115 4.77 5.07 7.84
CA PHE A 115 3.83 3.94 7.86
C PHE A 115 3.51 3.52 9.30
N PHE A 116 4.54 3.39 10.14
CA PHE A 116 4.32 3.02 11.55
C PHE A 116 3.50 4.09 12.30
N GLN A 117 3.74 5.37 12.05
CA GLN A 117 2.93 6.45 12.64
C GLN A 117 1.46 6.35 12.22
N LEU A 118 1.20 6.06 10.95
CA LEU A 118 -0.17 5.90 10.46
C LEU A 118 -0.87 4.70 11.09
N LEU A 119 -0.14 3.60 11.31
CA LEU A 119 -0.69 2.42 11.99
C LEU A 119 -1.07 2.72 13.45
N GLU A 120 -0.32 3.60 14.13
CA GLU A 120 -0.67 4.01 15.50
C GLU A 120 -1.89 4.93 15.54
N MET A 121 -2.03 5.81 14.56
CA MET A 121 -3.08 6.84 14.54
C MET A 121 -4.43 6.32 14.07
N HIS A 122 -4.47 5.26 13.29
CA HIS A 122 -5.68 4.79 12.62
C HIS A 122 -5.85 3.29 12.76
N SER A 123 -7.09 2.82 12.60
CA SER A 123 -7.40 1.40 12.62
C SER A 123 -7.16 0.83 11.21
N ILE A 124 -6.04 0.17 11.01
CA ILE A 124 -5.61 -0.35 9.71
C ILE A 124 -5.40 -1.86 9.85
N VAL A 125 -6.08 -2.63 9.00
CA VAL A 125 -5.91 -4.07 8.94
C VAL A 125 -5.30 -4.41 7.57
N LEU A 126 -4.15 -5.08 7.60
CA LEU A 126 -3.45 -5.50 6.39
C LEU A 126 -3.80 -6.96 6.08
N HIS A 127 -4.21 -7.20 4.85
CA HIS A 127 -4.54 -8.54 4.36
C HIS A 127 -3.61 -8.88 3.20
N LYS A 128 -2.88 -9.98 3.34
CA LYS A 128 -2.07 -10.48 2.24
C LYS A 128 -2.94 -11.30 1.29
N VAL A 129 -2.91 -10.94 0.00
CA VAL A 129 -3.57 -11.70 -1.05
C VAL A 129 -2.52 -12.40 -1.92
N LYS A 130 -2.93 -13.44 -2.64
CA LYS A 130 -2.02 -14.12 -3.57
C LYS A 130 -1.92 -13.32 -4.87
N ALA A 131 -0.68 -13.11 -5.34
CA ALA A 131 -0.44 -12.47 -6.61
C ALA A 131 -1.04 -13.31 -7.75
N HIS A 132 -1.60 -12.63 -8.75
CA HIS A 132 -2.11 -13.24 -9.99
C HIS A 132 -3.19 -14.30 -9.80
N GLN A 133 -3.93 -14.26 -8.69
CA GLN A 133 -5.02 -15.18 -8.47
C GLN A 133 -6.28 -14.68 -9.19
N SER A 134 -6.79 -15.50 -10.11
CA SER A 134 -8.08 -15.22 -10.73
C SER A 134 -9.20 -15.60 -9.76
N THR A 135 -10.24 -14.76 -9.68
CA THR A 135 -11.43 -15.02 -8.90
C THR A 135 -12.63 -15.11 -9.83
N ASN A 136 -13.68 -15.81 -9.39
CA ASN A 136 -14.95 -15.87 -10.11
C ASN A 136 -15.82 -14.63 -9.86
N GLU A 137 -15.29 -13.66 -9.14
CA GLU A 137 -15.98 -12.41 -8.87
C GLU A 137 -15.96 -11.51 -10.12
N ALA A 138 -16.96 -10.64 -10.23
CA ALA A 138 -17.10 -9.74 -11.37
C ALA A 138 -15.88 -8.83 -11.56
N ILE A 139 -15.24 -8.38 -10.46
CA ILE A 139 -14.06 -7.53 -10.50
C ILE A 139 -13.03 -8.05 -9.51
N ASN A 140 -11.85 -8.37 -10.01
CA ASN A 140 -10.69 -8.67 -9.18
C ASN A 140 -9.84 -7.40 -9.04
N TYR A 141 -10.05 -6.67 -7.97
CA TYR A 141 -9.37 -5.39 -7.74
C TYR A 141 -7.87 -5.54 -7.52
N ASN A 142 -7.43 -6.65 -6.95
CA ASN A 142 -5.99 -6.92 -6.81
C ASN A 142 -5.33 -7.04 -8.18
N GLU A 143 -5.95 -7.78 -9.09
CA GLU A 143 -5.46 -7.92 -10.46
C GLU A 143 -5.55 -6.59 -11.21
N LEU A 144 -6.62 -5.82 -11.02
CA LEU A 144 -6.77 -4.51 -11.64
C LEU A 144 -5.65 -3.55 -11.19
N ALA A 145 -5.32 -3.51 -9.90
CA ALA A 145 -4.24 -2.70 -9.38
C ALA A 145 -2.90 -3.10 -10.01
N ASP A 146 -2.63 -4.41 -10.11
CA ASP A 146 -1.43 -4.95 -10.74
C ASP A 146 -1.33 -4.52 -12.21
N GLN A 147 -2.41 -4.70 -12.97
CA GLN A 147 -2.44 -4.32 -14.39
C GLN A 147 -2.21 -2.82 -14.59
N LEU A 148 -2.83 -1.99 -13.76
CA LEU A 148 -2.67 -0.54 -13.85
C LEU A 148 -1.23 -0.11 -13.54
N ALA A 149 -0.64 -0.65 -12.45
CA ALA A 149 0.72 -0.31 -12.07
C ALA A 149 1.72 -0.74 -13.16
N ARG A 150 1.61 -1.96 -13.66
CA ARG A 150 2.44 -2.44 -14.76
C ARG A 150 2.27 -1.62 -16.03
N GLY A 151 1.04 -1.21 -16.32
CA GLY A 151 0.73 -0.37 -17.49
C GLY A 151 1.46 0.95 -17.45
N ILE A 152 1.49 1.61 -16.29
CA ILE A 152 2.21 2.88 -16.10
C ILE A 152 3.71 2.68 -16.34
N VAL A 153 4.30 1.64 -15.76
CA VAL A 153 5.73 1.34 -15.95
C VAL A 153 6.04 1.05 -17.42
N ARG A 154 5.23 0.20 -18.06
CA ARG A 154 5.44 -0.17 -19.46
C ARG A 154 5.39 1.04 -20.38
N ALA A 155 4.44 1.94 -20.18
CA ALA A 155 4.32 3.16 -20.98
C ALA A 155 5.54 4.08 -20.81
N ALA A 156 6.10 4.15 -19.61
CA ALA A 156 7.21 5.05 -19.30
C ALA A 156 8.56 4.55 -19.81
N VAL A 157 8.74 3.23 -19.91
CA VAL A 157 10.04 2.64 -20.27
C VAL A 157 10.15 2.21 -21.73
N GLN A 158 9.13 2.47 -22.53
CA GLN A 158 9.17 2.23 -23.97
C GLN A 158 10.17 3.15 -24.68
#